data_6e3df409222ffd6c81c11e02d3787b6d
#
_entry.id   6e3df409222ffd6c81c11e02d3787b6d
#
_cell.length_a   1.000
_cell.length_b   1.000
_cell.length_c   1.000
_cell.angle_alpha   90.00
_cell.angle_beta   90.00
_cell.angle_gamma   90.00
#
_symmetry.space_group_name_H-M   'P 1'
#
loop_
_entity.id
_entity.type
_entity.pdbx_description
1 polymer ?
#
loop_
_entity_poly.entity_id
_entity_poly.type
_entity_poly.pdbx_seq_one_letter_code
_entity_poly.pdbx_strand_id
1 'polypeptide(L)'
;MEEMTINASYIMGYLLQKGWSKEAIAGMLGNMQTESTINPGIWQNLDEGNVRLGFGLVQWTPASKYINWAKNRNLPYREMDSNLERILYEVKNNIQWIHPTMTFKQFTRLTTSPEECAELFIKHYERPANPNQPIRAEQARYWYDNLDGEGVCVQLAQFPMDYLYVTQGEDGGFSHGGTLAIDFVGKSHHYPYYAPCYCECIGRNDSEAILTYKSIGQVMCADGKMREIVWRNIHDDDLLYNIGDKLLKGQIMGHTGNSGNSSGEHWHLDVWEGTEFTRTNPLHVYDVFAVNNVEIANGFGYDWKTSNYEDCDNDGGGGGDDDKNNKNNLIHLLLSDALNGWR
;
A
#
# COMPACT_ATOMS: atom_id res chain seq x y z
N MET A 1 7.62 -12.82 13.71
CA MET A 1 6.15 -12.79 13.89
C MET A 1 5.56 -11.47 13.39
N GLU A 2 6.17 -10.35 13.70
CA GLU A 2 5.69 -9.01 13.30
C GLU A 2 5.58 -8.87 11.76
N GLU A 3 6.63 -9.12 11.00
CA GLU A 3 6.63 -9.08 9.54
C GLU A 3 5.59 -10.02 8.91
N MET A 4 5.45 -11.22 9.44
CA MET A 4 4.46 -12.20 8.94
C MET A 4 3.03 -11.70 9.17
N THR A 5 2.75 -11.05 10.31
CA THR A 5 1.43 -10.46 10.62
C THR A 5 1.13 -9.29 9.69
N ILE A 6 2.11 -8.43 9.42
CA ILE A 6 2.00 -7.31 8.49
C ILE A 6 1.65 -7.84 7.08
N ASN A 7 2.41 -8.83 6.61
CA ASN A 7 2.19 -9.43 5.31
C ASN A 7 0.82 -10.11 5.20
N ALA A 8 0.40 -10.84 6.25
CA ALA A 8 -0.92 -11.48 6.30
C ALA A 8 -2.06 -10.46 6.27
N SER A 9 -1.93 -9.36 7.01
CA SER A 9 -2.90 -8.26 7.01
C SER A 9 -3.01 -7.60 5.64
N TYR A 10 -1.86 -7.37 4.99
CA TYR A 10 -1.81 -6.84 3.63
C TYR A 10 -2.58 -7.75 2.66
N ILE A 11 -2.27 -9.04 2.65
CA ILE A 11 -2.92 -10.03 1.77
C ILE A 11 -4.42 -10.09 2.03
N MET A 12 -4.83 -10.05 3.30
CA MET A 12 -6.24 -10.05 3.70
C MET A 12 -6.97 -8.85 3.09
N GLY A 13 -6.49 -7.63 3.34
CA GLY A 13 -7.09 -6.40 2.83
C GLY A 13 -7.13 -6.35 1.29
N TYR A 14 -6.02 -6.68 0.65
CA TYR A 14 -5.92 -6.68 -0.81
C TYR A 14 -6.92 -7.64 -1.47
N LEU A 15 -7.05 -8.86 -0.96
CA LEU A 15 -7.93 -9.87 -1.57
C LEU A 15 -9.40 -9.67 -1.22
N LEU A 16 -9.73 -9.13 -0.04
CA LEU A 16 -11.11 -8.71 0.29
C LEU A 16 -11.62 -7.68 -0.72
N GLN A 17 -10.81 -6.68 -1.10
CA GLN A 17 -11.15 -5.70 -2.14
C GLN A 17 -11.35 -6.33 -3.52
N LYS A 18 -10.72 -7.48 -3.79
CA LYS A 18 -10.94 -8.26 -5.02
C LYS A 18 -12.15 -9.19 -4.94
N GLY A 19 -12.94 -9.11 -3.85
CA GLY A 19 -14.17 -9.87 -3.63
C GLY A 19 -13.94 -11.31 -3.19
N TRP A 20 -12.79 -11.61 -2.56
CA TRP A 20 -12.59 -12.88 -1.87
C TRP A 20 -13.33 -12.88 -0.53
N SER A 21 -13.72 -14.06 -0.05
CA SER A 21 -14.22 -14.22 1.32
C SER A 21 -13.08 -14.26 2.33
N LYS A 22 -13.34 -13.81 3.54
CA LYS A 22 -12.38 -13.87 4.66
C LYS A 22 -11.92 -15.32 4.92
N GLU A 23 -12.84 -16.26 4.85
CA GLU A 23 -12.57 -17.69 5.04
C GLU A 23 -11.61 -18.25 4.00
N ALA A 24 -11.82 -17.94 2.73
CA ALA A 24 -10.94 -18.38 1.65
C ALA A 24 -9.53 -17.76 1.77
N ILE A 25 -9.45 -16.48 2.13
CA ILE A 25 -8.17 -15.80 2.35
C ILE A 25 -7.44 -16.42 3.55
N ALA A 26 -8.12 -16.59 4.67
CA ALA A 26 -7.52 -17.20 5.86
C ALA A 26 -7.04 -18.63 5.60
N GLY A 27 -7.82 -19.42 4.86
CA GLY A 27 -7.41 -20.76 4.42
C GLY A 27 -6.13 -20.75 3.58
N MET A 28 -6.01 -19.80 2.66
CA MET A 28 -4.78 -19.60 1.87
C MET A 28 -3.62 -19.13 2.75
N LEU A 29 -3.83 -18.17 3.67
CA LEU A 29 -2.80 -17.68 4.60
C LEU A 29 -2.25 -18.79 5.48
N GLY A 30 -3.08 -19.71 5.96
CA GLY A 30 -2.62 -20.90 6.72
C GLY A 30 -1.66 -21.78 5.91
N ASN A 31 -1.90 -21.91 4.60
CA ASN A 31 -0.97 -22.59 3.70
C ASN A 31 0.31 -21.79 3.48
N MET A 32 0.19 -20.49 3.17
CA MET A 32 1.35 -19.60 2.94
C MET A 32 2.25 -19.50 4.17
N GLN A 33 1.71 -19.55 5.39
CA GLN A 33 2.52 -19.57 6.61
C GLN A 33 3.46 -20.77 6.65
N THR A 34 2.97 -21.95 6.28
CA THR A 34 3.79 -23.17 6.24
C THR A 34 4.76 -23.18 5.06
N GLU A 35 4.36 -22.65 3.89
CA GLU A 35 5.19 -22.65 2.67
C GLU A 35 6.33 -21.63 2.73
N SER A 36 6.04 -20.41 3.20
CA SER A 36 6.92 -19.26 3.02
C SER A 36 7.04 -18.34 4.23
N THR A 37 6.42 -18.68 5.37
CA THR A 37 6.25 -17.72 6.48
C THR A 37 5.58 -16.40 6.03
N ILE A 38 4.74 -16.50 4.99
CA ILE A 38 4.04 -15.37 4.33
C ILE A 38 5.06 -14.32 3.81
N ASN A 39 6.21 -14.75 3.32
CA ASN A 39 7.25 -13.89 2.76
C ASN A 39 7.27 -14.00 1.22
N PRO A 40 7.00 -12.89 0.47
CA PRO A 40 6.93 -12.93 -0.99
C PRO A 40 8.29 -13.11 -1.68
N GLY A 41 9.38 -12.82 -0.97
CA GLY A 41 10.74 -12.85 -1.52
C GLY A 41 11.57 -14.09 -1.15
N ILE A 42 10.97 -15.08 -0.47
CA ILE A 42 11.71 -16.21 0.08
C ILE A 42 11.95 -17.31 -0.95
N TRP A 43 13.15 -17.84 -0.96
CA TRP A 43 13.54 -19.03 -1.73
C TRP A 43 13.43 -20.27 -0.88
N GLN A 44 12.95 -21.38 -1.46
CA GLN A 44 12.95 -22.69 -0.81
C GLN A 44 14.34 -23.07 -0.34
N ASN A 45 14.45 -23.54 0.90
CA ASN A 45 15.71 -23.86 1.57
C ASN A 45 16.71 -22.69 1.66
N LEU A 46 16.26 -21.44 1.46
CA LEU A 46 17.11 -20.26 1.37
C LEU A 46 18.20 -20.36 0.27
N ASP A 47 18.00 -21.22 -0.73
CA ASP A 47 18.91 -21.43 -1.87
C ASP A 47 18.61 -20.39 -2.95
N GLU A 48 19.17 -19.20 -2.73
CA GLU A 48 18.91 -18.02 -3.54
C GLU A 48 19.35 -18.22 -5.00
N GLY A 49 18.42 -17.90 -5.92
CA GLY A 49 18.65 -18.00 -7.37
C GLY A 49 18.45 -19.40 -7.96
N ASN A 50 18.16 -20.40 -7.15
CA ASN A 50 17.86 -21.74 -7.65
C ASN A 50 16.44 -21.84 -8.20
N VAL A 51 16.29 -21.48 -9.48
CA VAL A 51 14.99 -21.44 -10.16
C VAL A 51 14.31 -22.81 -10.35
N ARG A 52 14.96 -23.91 -9.95
CA ARG A 52 14.37 -25.26 -9.99
C ARG A 52 13.58 -25.57 -8.73
N LEU A 53 13.87 -24.87 -7.64
CA LEU A 53 13.17 -24.96 -6.34
C LEU A 53 11.95 -24.05 -6.30
N GLY A 54 11.30 -23.94 -5.13
CA GLY A 54 10.16 -23.06 -4.89
C GLY A 54 10.57 -21.62 -4.59
N PHE A 55 9.67 -20.68 -4.86
CA PHE A 55 9.85 -19.26 -4.56
C PHE A 55 8.52 -18.57 -4.27
N GLY A 56 8.55 -17.60 -3.35
CA GLY A 56 7.46 -16.67 -3.05
C GLY A 56 6.38 -17.26 -2.13
N LEU A 57 5.26 -16.57 -2.02
CA LEU A 57 4.19 -16.82 -1.05
C LEU A 57 3.69 -18.26 -0.99
N VAL A 58 3.49 -18.88 -2.14
CA VAL A 58 2.98 -20.24 -2.29
C VAL A 58 4.04 -21.21 -2.82
N GLN A 59 5.31 -20.84 -2.75
CA GLN A 59 6.44 -21.66 -3.18
C GLN A 59 6.28 -22.24 -4.59
N TRP A 60 5.95 -21.39 -5.59
CA TRP A 60 5.84 -21.81 -6.98
C TRP A 60 7.04 -22.65 -7.42
N THR A 61 6.81 -23.92 -7.72
CA THR A 61 7.84 -24.88 -8.11
C THR A 61 7.61 -25.39 -9.53
N PRO A 62 8.61 -25.30 -10.43
CA PRO A 62 9.85 -24.54 -10.28
C PRO A 62 9.60 -23.00 -10.24
N ALA A 63 10.45 -22.28 -9.50
CA ALA A 63 10.36 -20.82 -9.38
C ALA A 63 10.35 -20.09 -10.72
N SER A 64 10.99 -20.69 -11.74
CA SER A 64 11.02 -20.15 -13.10
C SER A 64 9.62 -19.91 -13.68
N LYS A 65 8.59 -20.67 -13.28
CA LYS A 65 7.20 -20.47 -13.72
C LYS A 65 6.69 -19.09 -13.35
N TYR A 66 6.93 -18.69 -12.09
CA TYR A 66 6.51 -17.41 -11.59
C TYR A 66 7.46 -16.28 -12.05
N ILE A 67 8.77 -16.46 -11.85
CA ILE A 67 9.77 -15.43 -12.13
C ILE A 67 9.76 -15.01 -13.61
N ASN A 68 9.66 -15.95 -14.54
CA ASN A 68 9.56 -15.64 -15.96
C ASN A 68 8.23 -14.95 -16.30
N TRP A 69 7.15 -15.36 -15.67
CA TRP A 69 5.85 -14.72 -15.82
C TRP A 69 5.87 -13.26 -15.35
N ALA A 70 6.49 -12.97 -14.20
CA ALA A 70 6.66 -11.63 -13.67
C ALA A 70 7.58 -10.76 -14.54
N LYS A 71 8.76 -11.29 -14.93
CA LYS A 71 9.71 -10.59 -15.81
C LYS A 71 9.10 -10.22 -17.17
N ASN A 72 8.30 -11.10 -17.75
CA ASN A 72 7.62 -10.84 -19.03
C ASN A 72 6.54 -9.74 -18.92
N ARG A 73 6.22 -9.30 -17.72
CA ARG A 73 5.28 -8.23 -17.41
C ARG A 73 5.94 -7.01 -16.76
N ASN A 74 7.27 -6.99 -16.70
CA ASN A 74 8.07 -5.97 -16.01
C ASN A 74 7.70 -5.81 -14.54
N LEU A 75 7.28 -6.91 -13.89
CA LEU A 75 6.94 -6.92 -12.46
C LEU A 75 8.15 -7.30 -11.62
N PRO A 76 8.41 -6.62 -10.50
CA PRO A 76 9.46 -6.97 -9.54
C PRO A 76 9.07 -8.24 -8.77
N TYR A 77 9.57 -9.39 -9.19
CA TYR A 77 9.11 -10.71 -8.72
C TYR A 77 9.26 -10.98 -7.23
N ARG A 78 10.06 -10.19 -6.50
CA ARG A 78 10.24 -10.34 -5.03
C ARG A 78 9.17 -9.61 -4.22
N GLU A 79 8.37 -8.75 -4.86
CA GLU A 79 7.42 -7.89 -4.19
C GLU A 79 6.07 -8.59 -3.95
N MET A 80 5.39 -8.16 -2.88
CA MET A 80 4.10 -8.68 -2.46
C MET A 80 3.05 -8.59 -3.58
N ASP A 81 2.93 -7.42 -4.20
CA ASP A 81 1.94 -7.17 -5.25
C ASP A 81 2.15 -8.07 -6.46
N SER A 82 3.40 -8.30 -6.86
CA SER A 82 3.72 -9.20 -7.98
C SER A 82 3.30 -10.65 -7.68
N ASN A 83 3.45 -11.09 -6.44
CA ASN A 83 2.98 -12.40 -5.98
C ASN A 83 1.45 -12.47 -6.01
N LEU A 84 0.75 -11.45 -5.51
CA LEU A 84 -0.71 -11.38 -5.50
C LEU A 84 -1.29 -11.27 -6.90
N GLU A 85 -0.71 -10.48 -7.78
CA GLU A 85 -1.07 -10.41 -9.20
C GLU A 85 -0.95 -11.78 -9.89
N ARG A 86 0.07 -12.56 -9.53
CA ARG A 86 0.20 -13.94 -10.03
C ARG A 86 -0.94 -14.83 -9.55
N ILE A 87 -1.31 -14.74 -8.27
CA ILE A 87 -2.45 -15.51 -7.72
C ILE A 87 -3.75 -15.11 -8.42
N LEU A 88 -4.01 -13.81 -8.60
CA LEU A 88 -5.19 -13.33 -9.34
C LEU A 88 -5.20 -13.81 -10.80
N TYR A 89 -4.04 -13.81 -11.46
CA TYR A 89 -3.90 -14.37 -12.80
C TYR A 89 -4.25 -15.86 -12.83
N GLU A 90 -3.82 -16.63 -11.83
CA GLU A 90 -4.15 -18.07 -11.73
C GLU A 90 -5.63 -18.30 -11.47
N VAL A 91 -6.26 -17.47 -10.61
CA VAL A 91 -7.72 -17.49 -10.39
C VAL A 91 -8.48 -17.21 -11.69
N LYS A 92 -8.11 -16.14 -12.40
CA LYS A 92 -8.77 -15.73 -13.64
C LYS A 92 -8.72 -16.80 -14.71
N ASN A 93 -7.61 -17.52 -14.79
CA ASN A 93 -7.35 -18.52 -15.86
C ASN A 93 -7.56 -19.96 -15.37
N ASN A 94 -8.00 -20.16 -14.14
CA ASN A 94 -8.13 -21.46 -13.46
C ASN A 94 -6.87 -22.32 -13.60
N ILE A 95 -5.70 -21.70 -13.40
CA ILE A 95 -4.39 -22.36 -13.46
C ILE A 95 -4.02 -22.81 -12.05
N GLN A 96 -3.20 -23.87 -11.94
CA GLN A 96 -2.71 -24.47 -10.71
C GLN A 96 -3.80 -25.19 -9.89
N TRP A 97 -5.05 -24.73 -9.93
CA TRP A 97 -6.17 -25.32 -9.22
C TRP A 97 -6.72 -26.57 -9.95
N ILE A 98 -6.74 -27.72 -9.27
CA ILE A 98 -7.29 -28.98 -9.79
C ILE A 98 -8.33 -29.51 -8.82
N HIS A 99 -9.60 -29.32 -9.16
CA HIS A 99 -10.74 -29.82 -8.41
C HIS A 99 -11.81 -30.36 -9.37
N PRO A 100 -12.49 -31.48 -9.07
CA PRO A 100 -13.42 -32.11 -10.01
C PRO A 100 -14.62 -31.26 -10.40
N THR A 101 -15.10 -30.39 -9.50
CA THR A 101 -16.36 -29.63 -9.71
C THR A 101 -16.26 -28.15 -9.37
N MET A 102 -15.16 -27.69 -8.76
CA MET A 102 -14.99 -26.30 -8.30
C MET A 102 -13.83 -25.62 -9.03
N THR A 103 -14.08 -24.46 -9.58
CA THR A 103 -13.02 -23.59 -10.13
C THR A 103 -12.29 -22.84 -9.01
N PHE A 104 -11.09 -22.37 -9.29
CA PHE A 104 -10.35 -21.52 -8.34
C PHE A 104 -11.15 -20.24 -7.98
N LYS A 105 -11.83 -19.63 -8.96
CA LYS A 105 -12.72 -18.49 -8.72
C LYS A 105 -13.88 -18.81 -7.77
N GLN A 106 -14.42 -20.03 -7.79
CA GLN A 106 -15.47 -20.44 -6.83
C GLN A 106 -14.90 -20.62 -5.43
N PHE A 107 -13.69 -21.19 -5.32
CA PHE A 107 -12.97 -21.27 -4.04
C PHE A 107 -12.81 -19.91 -3.38
N THR A 108 -12.44 -18.86 -4.13
CA THR A 108 -12.22 -17.51 -3.55
C THR A 108 -13.44 -16.89 -2.88
N ARG A 109 -14.62 -17.48 -3.05
CA ARG A 109 -15.90 -17.00 -2.53
C ARG A 109 -16.55 -17.95 -1.52
N LEU A 110 -15.83 -18.95 -1.08
CA LEU A 110 -16.33 -19.89 -0.07
C LEU A 110 -16.47 -19.19 1.28
N THR A 111 -17.63 -19.38 1.90
CA THR A 111 -17.97 -18.91 3.24
C THR A 111 -18.14 -20.07 4.21
N THR A 112 -17.43 -21.18 3.97
CA THR A 112 -17.30 -22.31 4.89
C THR A 112 -16.32 -21.96 6.01
N SER A 113 -15.82 -22.93 6.77
CA SER A 113 -14.81 -22.62 7.77
C SER A 113 -13.43 -22.33 7.14
N PRO A 114 -12.57 -21.50 7.76
CA PRO A 114 -11.21 -21.27 7.28
C PRO A 114 -10.38 -22.56 7.25
N GLU A 115 -10.66 -23.52 8.13
CA GLU A 115 -10.05 -24.85 8.16
C GLU A 115 -10.37 -25.65 6.90
N GLU A 116 -11.65 -25.69 6.51
CA GLU A 116 -12.06 -26.35 5.26
C GLU A 116 -11.44 -25.66 4.04
N CYS A 117 -11.35 -24.34 4.04
CA CYS A 117 -10.66 -23.59 2.98
C CYS A 117 -9.18 -23.94 2.92
N ALA A 118 -8.49 -24.11 4.07
CA ALA A 118 -7.09 -24.52 4.11
C ALA A 118 -6.90 -25.95 3.57
N GLU A 119 -7.79 -26.88 3.94
CA GLU A 119 -7.77 -28.24 3.43
C GLU A 119 -8.05 -28.32 1.92
N LEU A 120 -8.95 -27.52 1.41
CA LEU A 120 -9.19 -27.41 -0.03
C LEU A 120 -7.97 -26.84 -0.75
N PHE A 121 -7.35 -25.81 -0.18
CA PHE A 121 -6.20 -25.17 -0.80
C PHE A 121 -5.00 -26.12 -0.88
N ILE A 122 -4.65 -26.81 0.22
CA ILE A 122 -3.55 -27.79 0.19
C ILE A 122 -3.82 -28.93 -0.80
N LYS A 123 -5.06 -29.45 -0.87
CA LYS A 123 -5.43 -30.58 -1.73
C LYS A 123 -5.47 -30.24 -3.20
N HIS A 124 -5.90 -29.02 -3.56
CA HIS A 124 -6.23 -28.67 -4.94
C HIS A 124 -5.30 -27.63 -5.57
N TYR A 125 -4.60 -26.86 -4.76
CA TYR A 125 -3.62 -25.87 -5.24
C TYR A 125 -2.19 -26.33 -4.96
N GLU A 126 -1.80 -26.58 -3.71
CA GLU A 126 -0.43 -26.94 -3.32
C GLU A 126 -0.07 -28.38 -3.76
N ARG A 127 -0.94 -29.33 -3.47
CA ARG A 127 -0.82 -30.76 -3.82
C ARG A 127 0.51 -31.40 -3.42
N PRO A 128 0.94 -31.27 -2.15
CA PRO A 128 2.13 -31.95 -1.67
C PRO A 128 1.92 -33.47 -1.66
N ALA A 129 3.02 -34.23 -1.56
CA ALA A 129 2.95 -35.69 -1.45
C ALA A 129 2.13 -36.17 -0.23
N ASN A 130 2.17 -35.40 0.87
CA ASN A 130 1.29 -35.64 2.03
C ASN A 130 0.40 -34.41 2.25
N PRO A 131 -0.88 -34.41 1.84
CA PRO A 131 -1.82 -33.33 2.07
C PRO A 131 -2.43 -33.31 3.47
N ASN A 132 -2.18 -34.31 4.30
CA ASN A 132 -2.67 -34.35 5.69
C ASN A 132 -1.72 -33.56 6.60
N GLN A 133 -1.93 -32.26 6.66
CA GLN A 133 -1.12 -31.30 7.44
C GLN A 133 -2.05 -30.41 8.28
N PRO A 134 -2.58 -30.91 9.43
CA PRO A 134 -3.59 -30.21 10.23
C PRO A 134 -3.13 -28.83 10.74
N ILE A 135 -1.82 -28.62 10.88
CA ILE A 135 -1.27 -27.32 11.29
C ILE A 135 -1.71 -26.18 10.38
N ARG A 136 -1.94 -26.43 9.08
CA ARG A 136 -2.40 -25.39 8.15
C ARG A 136 -3.83 -24.94 8.43
N ALA A 137 -4.67 -25.86 8.88
CA ALA A 137 -6.02 -25.57 9.34
C ALA A 137 -6.03 -24.74 10.64
N GLU A 138 -5.15 -25.07 11.59
CA GLU A 138 -4.97 -24.31 12.83
C GLU A 138 -4.44 -22.89 12.53
N GLN A 139 -3.49 -22.75 11.62
CA GLN A 139 -2.97 -21.47 11.15
C GLN A 139 -4.05 -20.64 10.42
N ALA A 140 -4.89 -21.29 9.61
CA ALA A 140 -6.00 -20.61 8.95
C ALA A 140 -7.02 -20.05 9.96
N ARG A 141 -7.36 -20.83 11.00
CA ARG A 141 -8.21 -20.37 12.10
C ARG A 141 -7.57 -19.19 12.82
N TYR A 142 -6.27 -19.28 13.13
CA TYR A 142 -5.54 -18.19 13.76
C TYR A 142 -5.66 -16.89 12.95
N TRP A 143 -5.42 -16.92 11.64
CA TRP A 143 -5.53 -15.73 10.79
C TRP A 143 -6.95 -15.22 10.68
N TYR A 144 -7.94 -16.11 10.62
CA TYR A 144 -9.34 -15.72 10.60
C TYR A 144 -9.77 -14.97 11.86
N ASP A 145 -9.32 -15.43 13.03
CA ASP A 145 -9.71 -14.87 14.33
C ASP A 145 -8.91 -13.60 14.70
N ASN A 146 -7.68 -13.46 14.18
CA ASN A 146 -6.76 -12.39 14.57
C ASN A 146 -6.57 -11.29 13.50
N LEU A 147 -7.05 -11.52 12.29
CA LEU A 147 -7.16 -10.45 11.31
C LEU A 147 -8.61 -10.01 11.28
N ASP A 148 -8.88 -8.77 11.67
CA ASP A 148 -10.22 -8.23 11.56
C ASP A 148 -10.67 -8.29 10.11
N GLY A 149 -11.93 -8.68 9.87
CA GLY A 149 -12.50 -8.72 8.52
C GLY A 149 -12.69 -7.34 7.89
N GLU A 150 -12.53 -6.30 8.69
CA GLU A 150 -12.08 -4.99 8.29
C GLU A 150 -10.59 -5.14 7.98
N GLY A 151 -10.28 -5.66 6.78
CA GLY A 151 -8.90 -5.83 6.34
C GLY A 151 -8.14 -4.57 6.66
N VAL A 152 -6.89 -4.68 7.16
CA VAL A 152 -6.02 -3.52 7.18
C VAL A 152 -6.08 -2.99 5.77
N CYS A 153 -6.87 -1.96 5.59
CA CYS A 153 -6.97 -1.30 4.33
C CYS A 153 -5.59 -0.77 4.04
N VAL A 154 -4.92 -1.37 3.07
CA VAL A 154 -3.61 -0.91 2.68
C VAL A 154 -3.82 0.46 2.03
N GLN A 155 -3.64 1.48 2.82
CA GLN A 155 -3.62 2.83 2.31
C GLN A 155 -2.35 3.00 1.50
N LEU A 156 -2.48 3.40 0.25
CA LEU A 156 -1.35 3.93 -0.50
C LEU A 156 -1.08 5.37 -0.06
N ALA A 157 0.15 5.68 0.32
CA ALA A 157 0.56 7.06 0.51
C ALA A 157 0.54 7.76 -0.85
N GLN A 158 -0.46 8.61 -1.07
CA GLN A 158 -0.60 9.34 -2.32
C GLN A 158 0.14 10.67 -2.26
N PHE A 159 0.73 11.12 -3.39
CA PHE A 159 1.32 12.44 -3.43
C PHE A 159 0.27 13.53 -3.14
N PRO A 160 0.54 14.45 -2.22
CA PRO A 160 -0.51 15.32 -1.67
C PRO A 160 -0.95 16.51 -2.55
N MET A 161 -0.49 16.64 -3.78
CA MET A 161 -0.89 17.72 -4.69
C MET A 161 -1.30 17.15 -6.05
N ASP A 162 -2.25 17.80 -6.74
CA ASP A 162 -2.64 17.48 -8.11
C ASP A 162 -1.76 18.16 -9.17
N TYR A 163 -0.93 19.12 -8.76
CA TYR A 163 0.12 19.75 -9.52
C TYR A 163 1.24 20.18 -8.58
N LEU A 164 2.47 20.04 -9.01
CA LEU A 164 3.62 20.52 -8.24
C LEU A 164 4.69 21.10 -9.15
N TYR A 165 5.38 22.10 -8.63
CA TYR A 165 6.67 22.55 -9.15
C TYR A 165 7.64 22.59 -7.97
N VAL A 166 8.75 21.88 -8.08
CA VAL A 166 9.78 21.83 -7.04
C VAL A 166 10.62 23.10 -7.10
N THR A 167 10.53 23.92 -6.06
CA THR A 167 11.34 25.14 -5.94
C THR A 167 12.67 24.89 -5.24
N GLN A 168 12.71 23.92 -4.32
CA GLN A 168 13.93 23.43 -3.68
C GLN A 168 13.81 21.94 -3.39
N GLY A 169 14.80 21.17 -3.83
CA GLY A 169 14.88 19.74 -3.58
C GLY A 169 15.55 19.42 -2.25
N GLU A 170 15.64 18.10 -1.97
CA GLU A 170 16.39 17.55 -0.84
C GLU A 170 17.86 18.01 -0.90
N ASP A 171 18.45 18.23 0.28
CA ASP A 171 19.84 18.74 0.42
C ASP A 171 20.12 20.05 -0.38
N GLY A 172 19.07 20.79 -0.73
CA GLY A 172 19.16 22.05 -1.46
C GLY A 172 19.94 23.12 -0.69
N GLY A 173 20.83 23.81 -1.39
CA GLY A 173 21.84 24.69 -0.79
C GLY A 173 21.33 25.97 -0.12
N PHE A 174 20.03 26.31 -0.27
CA PHE A 174 19.49 27.53 0.34
C PHE A 174 19.09 27.31 1.81
N SER A 175 18.22 26.31 2.09
CA SER A 175 17.74 26.02 3.47
C SER A 175 17.66 24.53 3.81
N HIS A 176 17.84 23.62 2.84
CA HIS A 176 17.70 22.17 3.01
C HIS A 176 19.03 21.44 3.23
N GLY A 177 20.14 22.14 3.49
CA GLY A 177 21.44 21.50 3.70
C GLY A 177 21.40 20.44 4.80
N GLY A 178 21.58 19.16 4.44
CA GLY A 178 21.50 18.01 5.33
C GLY A 178 20.09 17.57 5.69
N THR A 179 19.05 17.98 4.94
CA THR A 179 17.67 17.55 5.15
C THR A 179 17.08 16.89 3.89
N LEU A 180 16.11 15.99 4.10
CA LEU A 180 15.36 15.33 3.03
C LEU A 180 14.03 16.05 2.76
N ALA A 181 13.96 17.36 3.02
CA ALA A 181 12.79 18.17 2.76
C ALA A 181 12.72 18.63 1.31
N ILE A 182 11.52 18.84 0.82
CA ILE A 182 11.26 19.38 -0.51
C ILE A 182 10.26 20.53 -0.40
N ASP A 183 10.52 21.62 -1.15
CA ASP A 183 9.63 22.76 -1.29
C ASP A 183 8.87 22.71 -2.61
N PHE A 184 7.57 22.92 -2.55
CA PHE A 184 6.67 22.86 -3.69
C PHE A 184 5.83 24.11 -3.82
N VAL A 185 5.51 24.47 -5.06
CA VAL A 185 4.45 25.43 -5.38
C VAL A 185 3.44 24.81 -6.34
N GLY A 186 2.21 25.33 -6.33
CA GLY A 186 1.13 24.94 -7.22
C GLY A 186 1.05 25.80 -8.48
N LYS A 187 -0.04 25.65 -9.23
CA LYS A 187 -0.34 26.46 -10.45
C LYS A 187 -0.72 27.91 -10.15
N SER A 188 -1.19 28.17 -8.95
CA SER A 188 -1.65 29.47 -8.50
C SER A 188 -1.22 29.75 -7.08
N HIS A 189 -1.39 30.98 -6.66
CA HIS A 189 -1.28 31.41 -5.26
C HIS A 189 -2.24 30.60 -4.39
N HIS A 190 -1.84 30.28 -3.15
CA HIS A 190 -2.68 29.59 -2.16
C HIS A 190 -3.24 28.28 -2.72
N TYR A 191 -2.33 27.43 -3.22
CA TYR A 191 -2.69 26.19 -3.90
C TYR A 191 -2.94 25.06 -2.91
N PRO A 192 -4.06 24.29 -3.04
CA PRO A 192 -4.40 23.27 -2.07
C PRO A 192 -3.45 22.07 -2.12
N TYR A 193 -3.20 21.48 -0.97
CA TYR A 193 -2.63 20.16 -0.83
C TYR A 193 -3.53 19.29 0.09
N TYR A 194 -3.44 17.98 -0.10
CA TYR A 194 -4.43 17.04 0.39
C TYR A 194 -3.80 15.98 1.30
N ALA A 195 -4.59 15.36 2.17
CA ALA A 195 -4.14 14.26 3.02
C ALA A 195 -3.68 13.08 2.16
N PRO A 196 -2.43 12.62 2.30
CA PRO A 196 -1.88 11.53 1.49
C PRO A 196 -2.44 10.16 1.87
N CYS A 197 -3.00 10.04 3.06
CA CYS A 197 -3.57 8.85 3.65
C CYS A 197 -4.51 9.26 4.80
N TYR A 198 -5.20 8.31 5.42
CA TYR A 198 -5.92 8.55 6.67
C TYR A 198 -4.92 8.90 7.76
N CYS A 199 -5.11 10.05 8.40
CA CYS A 199 -4.10 10.63 9.28
C CYS A 199 -4.70 11.44 10.43
N GLU A 200 -3.85 11.74 11.40
CA GLU A 200 -4.17 12.53 12.58
C GLU A 200 -3.17 13.68 12.72
N CYS A 201 -3.66 14.87 12.98
CA CYS A 201 -2.82 16.00 13.37
C CYS A 201 -2.29 15.78 14.80
N ILE A 202 -0.98 15.66 14.96
CA ILE A 202 -0.33 15.38 16.25
C ILE A 202 0.51 16.55 16.77
N GLY A 203 0.69 17.60 15.98
CA GLY A 203 1.45 18.77 16.39
C GLY A 203 1.01 20.04 15.66
N ARG A 204 1.06 21.17 16.36
CA ARG A 204 0.74 22.50 15.82
C ARG A 204 1.67 23.53 16.43
N ASN A 205 2.26 24.36 15.58
CA ASN A 205 3.06 25.50 15.97
C ASN A 205 2.68 26.71 15.11
N ASP A 206 1.84 27.59 15.65
CA ASP A 206 1.29 28.75 14.94
C ASP A 206 2.37 29.78 14.58
N SER A 207 3.41 29.95 15.44
CA SER A 207 4.47 30.95 15.19
C SER A 207 5.38 30.58 14.03
N GLU A 208 5.55 29.28 13.77
CA GLU A 208 6.39 28.75 12.68
C GLU A 208 5.55 28.25 11.50
N ALA A 209 4.21 28.37 11.60
CA ALA A 209 3.26 27.86 10.62
C ALA A 209 3.47 26.36 10.31
N ILE A 210 3.54 25.51 11.34
CA ILE A 210 3.80 24.08 11.23
C ILE A 210 2.60 23.27 11.72
N LEU A 211 2.12 22.35 10.90
CA LEU A 211 1.28 21.24 11.32
C LEU A 211 2.02 19.92 11.11
N THR A 212 2.00 19.07 12.13
CA THR A 212 2.61 17.73 12.10
C THR A 212 1.51 16.68 12.09
N TYR A 213 1.62 15.73 11.20
CA TYR A 213 0.66 14.64 11.04
C TYR A 213 1.34 13.29 11.16
N LYS A 214 0.56 12.28 11.54
CA LYS A 214 0.95 10.88 11.44
C LYS A 214 -0.09 10.10 10.65
N SER A 215 0.32 9.04 9.97
CA SER A 215 -0.62 8.06 9.43
C SER A 215 -1.37 7.34 10.55
N ILE A 216 -2.63 7.02 10.33
CA ILE A 216 -3.40 6.11 11.18
C ILE A 216 -3.23 4.71 10.60
N GLY A 217 -2.36 3.92 11.24
CA GLY A 217 -1.91 2.64 10.74
C GLY A 217 -0.80 2.75 9.67
N GLN A 218 -0.40 1.59 9.17
CA GLN A 218 0.63 1.51 8.14
C GLN A 218 0.10 1.93 6.77
N VAL A 219 0.97 2.55 5.99
CA VAL A 219 0.70 2.93 4.61
C VAL A 219 1.71 2.29 3.68
N MET A 220 1.27 1.90 2.50
CA MET A 220 2.15 1.49 1.42
C MET A 220 2.80 2.74 0.84
N CYS A 221 4.11 2.83 0.98
CA CYS A 221 4.92 3.90 0.41
C CYS A 221 5.24 3.65 -1.07
N ALA A 222 5.64 4.69 -1.79
CA ALA A 222 5.96 4.61 -3.22
C ALA A 222 7.10 3.62 -3.54
N ASP A 223 8.01 3.40 -2.60
CA ASP A 223 9.09 2.41 -2.71
C ASP A 223 8.65 0.96 -2.44
N GLY A 224 7.36 0.71 -2.27
CA GLY A 224 6.78 -0.63 -2.04
C GLY A 224 6.88 -1.13 -0.60
N LYS A 225 7.26 -0.30 0.36
CA LYS A 225 7.35 -0.69 1.77
C LYS A 225 6.18 -0.18 2.59
N MET A 226 5.71 -1.01 3.52
CA MET A 226 4.72 -0.64 4.52
C MET A 226 5.38 0.11 5.67
N ARG A 227 4.90 1.32 6.00
CA ARG A 227 5.40 2.12 7.12
C ARG A 227 4.29 2.86 7.83
N GLU A 228 4.47 3.12 9.12
CA GLU A 228 3.84 4.26 9.77
C GLU A 228 4.73 5.47 9.50
N ILE A 229 4.11 6.59 9.11
CA ILE A 229 4.82 7.80 8.71
C ILE A 229 4.36 9.01 9.51
N VAL A 230 5.30 9.90 9.78
CA VAL A 230 5.06 11.22 10.35
C VAL A 230 5.62 12.25 9.38
N TRP A 231 4.87 13.32 9.12
CA TRP A 231 5.32 14.39 8.24
C TRP A 231 4.90 15.76 8.76
N ARG A 232 5.58 16.79 8.26
CA ARG A 232 5.22 18.17 8.56
C ARG A 232 4.85 18.91 7.30
N ASN A 233 3.82 19.73 7.44
CA ASN A 233 3.45 20.77 6.51
C ASN A 233 3.88 22.10 7.13
N ILE A 234 4.69 22.89 6.42
CA ILE A 234 5.24 24.15 6.93
C ILE A 234 4.93 25.27 5.96
N HIS A 235 4.79 26.46 6.48
CA HIS A 235 4.50 27.73 5.80
C HIS A 235 3.06 27.92 5.32
N ASP A 236 2.14 27.05 5.75
CA ASP A 236 0.71 27.20 5.47
C ASP A 236 0.14 28.46 6.13
N ASP A 237 -0.60 29.25 5.38
CA ASP A 237 -1.22 30.46 5.90
C ASP A 237 -2.51 30.17 6.68
N ASP A 238 -3.14 29.01 6.49
CA ASP A 238 -4.46 28.69 7.05
C ASP A 238 -4.40 27.96 8.37
N LEU A 239 -3.48 27.00 8.55
CA LEU A 239 -3.39 26.08 9.68
C LEU A 239 -4.75 25.50 10.08
N LEU A 240 -5.40 24.82 9.15
CA LEU A 240 -6.83 24.44 9.23
C LEU A 240 -7.19 23.50 10.39
N TYR A 241 -6.22 22.76 10.95
CA TYR A 241 -6.50 21.67 11.90
C TYR A 241 -5.84 21.86 13.26
N ASN A 242 -6.43 21.26 14.28
CA ASN A 242 -5.93 21.19 15.64
C ASN A 242 -5.39 19.81 15.98
N ILE A 243 -4.58 19.71 17.02
CA ILE A 243 -4.09 18.42 17.53
C ILE A 243 -5.29 17.53 17.90
N GLY A 244 -5.29 16.30 17.37
CA GLY A 244 -6.33 15.31 17.53
C GLY A 244 -7.35 15.25 16.37
N ASP A 245 -7.34 16.25 15.45
CA ASP A 245 -8.19 16.20 14.27
C ASP A 245 -7.71 15.09 13.32
N LYS A 246 -8.66 14.33 12.77
CA LYS A 246 -8.42 13.25 11.82
C LYS A 246 -8.91 13.62 10.44
N LEU A 247 -8.11 13.28 9.44
CA LEU A 247 -8.38 13.59 8.04
C LEU A 247 -8.46 12.32 7.23
N LEU A 248 -9.49 12.23 6.41
CA LEU A 248 -9.57 11.19 5.39
C LEU A 248 -8.60 11.52 4.25
N LYS A 249 -8.10 10.51 3.58
CA LYS A 249 -7.28 10.64 2.37
C LYS A 249 -8.01 11.49 1.34
N GLY A 250 -7.26 12.39 0.67
CA GLY A 250 -7.82 13.32 -0.30
C GLY A 250 -8.56 14.52 0.29
N GLN A 251 -8.71 14.62 1.61
CA GLN A 251 -9.24 15.81 2.26
C GLN A 251 -8.22 16.95 2.19
N ILE A 252 -8.68 18.19 1.94
CA ILE A 252 -7.80 19.36 1.95
C ILE A 252 -7.11 19.46 3.31
N MET A 253 -5.79 19.49 3.31
CA MET A 253 -4.95 19.61 4.49
C MET A 253 -4.55 21.06 4.77
N GLY A 254 -4.36 21.82 3.72
CA GLY A 254 -3.93 23.20 3.76
C GLY A 254 -3.65 23.74 2.35
N HIS A 255 -2.96 24.87 2.31
CA HIS A 255 -2.59 25.56 1.07
C HIS A 255 -1.14 26.03 1.12
N THR A 256 -0.52 26.14 -0.06
CA THR A 256 0.79 26.81 -0.16
C THR A 256 0.71 28.20 0.44
N GLY A 257 1.68 28.57 1.25
CA GLY A 257 1.67 29.83 1.99
C GLY A 257 3.05 30.44 2.18
N ASN A 258 3.11 31.54 2.90
CA ASN A 258 4.34 32.28 3.20
C ASN A 258 4.47 32.63 4.69
N SER A 259 3.74 31.91 5.55
CA SER A 259 3.75 32.13 6.98
C SER A 259 4.99 31.53 7.67
N GLY A 260 5.34 32.04 8.85
CA GLY A 260 6.54 31.66 9.59
C GLY A 260 7.83 32.21 8.96
N ASN A 261 8.93 31.43 9.04
CA ASN A 261 10.22 31.82 8.49
C ASN A 261 10.34 31.44 7.01
N SER A 262 9.68 32.19 6.14
CA SER A 262 9.65 31.97 4.70
C SER A 262 9.99 33.24 3.92
N SER A 263 10.59 33.11 2.74
CA SER A 263 10.93 34.22 1.82
C SER A 263 10.02 34.31 0.61
N GLY A 264 9.09 33.39 0.44
CA GLY A 264 8.15 33.35 -0.68
C GLY A 264 7.17 32.20 -0.50
N GLU A 265 6.06 32.26 -1.22
CA GLU A 265 5.03 31.22 -1.12
C GLU A 265 5.55 29.86 -1.56
N HIS A 266 5.38 28.86 -0.71
CA HIS A 266 5.62 27.45 -0.99
C HIS A 266 4.98 26.56 0.07
N TRP A 267 4.98 25.28 -0.15
CA TRP A 267 4.73 24.26 0.84
C TRP A 267 5.99 23.47 1.08
N HIS A 268 6.49 23.48 2.31
CA HIS A 268 7.64 22.70 2.75
C HIS A 268 7.14 21.38 3.33
N LEU A 269 7.64 20.27 2.81
CA LEU A 269 7.30 18.91 3.21
C LEU A 269 8.55 18.14 3.60
N ASP A 270 8.52 17.55 4.78
CA ASP A 270 9.49 16.57 5.24
C ASP A 270 8.78 15.38 5.93
N VAL A 271 9.40 14.19 5.90
CA VAL A 271 8.75 12.95 6.32
C VAL A 271 9.74 12.02 7.05
N TRP A 272 9.22 11.27 8.03
CA TRP A 272 9.96 10.30 8.85
C TRP A 272 9.18 9.00 8.99
N GLU A 273 9.90 7.92 9.25
CA GLU A 273 9.29 6.66 9.68
C GLU A 273 9.01 6.69 11.19
N GLY A 274 7.80 6.29 11.58
CA GLY A 274 7.35 6.20 12.97
C GLY A 274 5.98 6.80 13.22
N THR A 275 5.62 6.86 14.51
CA THR A 275 4.33 7.37 15.00
C THR A 275 4.44 8.71 15.71
N GLU A 276 5.67 9.19 15.93
CA GLU A 276 5.99 10.42 16.63
C GLU A 276 7.09 11.19 15.88
N PHE A 277 7.04 12.51 15.94
CA PHE A 277 8.07 13.36 15.34
C PHE A 277 9.33 13.38 16.22
N THR A 278 10.35 12.62 15.85
CA THR A 278 11.59 12.48 16.63
C THR A 278 12.84 13.00 15.90
N ARG A 279 12.73 13.41 14.63
CA ARG A 279 13.85 13.75 13.73
C ARG A 279 14.83 12.58 13.50
N THR A 280 14.48 11.39 13.92
CA THR A 280 15.20 10.15 13.62
C THR A 280 14.52 9.45 12.45
N ASN A 281 15.27 8.66 11.68
CA ASN A 281 14.77 7.92 10.52
C ASN A 281 14.06 8.82 9.47
N PRO A 282 14.70 9.89 8.96
CA PRO A 282 14.14 10.67 7.89
C PRO A 282 14.01 9.81 6.63
N LEU A 283 12.95 10.04 5.87
CA LEU A 283 12.68 9.37 4.62
C LEU A 283 12.75 10.37 3.46
N HIS A 284 13.12 9.88 2.29
CA HIS A 284 12.96 10.65 1.07
C HIS A 284 11.47 10.84 0.78
N VAL A 285 11.07 12.06 0.46
CA VAL A 285 9.66 12.39 0.18
C VAL A 285 9.13 11.54 -0.97
N TYR A 286 9.93 11.32 -2.01
CA TYR A 286 9.55 10.51 -3.18
C TYR A 286 9.49 8.99 -2.90
N ASP A 287 10.19 8.49 -1.88
CA ASP A 287 10.09 7.08 -1.47
C ASP A 287 8.77 6.78 -0.74
N VAL A 288 8.16 7.81 -0.16
CA VAL A 288 6.95 7.67 0.66
C VAL A 288 5.69 7.88 -0.14
N PHE A 289 5.60 8.98 -0.87
CA PHE A 289 4.36 9.36 -1.54
C PHE A 289 4.34 8.83 -2.98
N ALA A 290 3.22 8.22 -3.36
CA ALA A 290 3.04 7.61 -4.67
C ALA A 290 3.14 8.67 -5.78
N VAL A 291 4.29 8.78 -6.37
CA VAL A 291 4.67 9.70 -7.46
C VAL A 291 5.03 8.89 -8.71
N ASN A 292 4.32 7.80 -8.98
CA ASN A 292 4.55 6.90 -10.12
C ASN A 292 6.01 6.46 -10.29
N ASN A 293 6.77 6.31 -9.18
CA ASN A 293 8.19 5.98 -9.18
C ASN A 293 9.06 6.95 -10.01
N VAL A 294 8.60 8.17 -10.21
CA VAL A 294 9.37 9.23 -10.87
C VAL A 294 10.15 9.99 -9.81
N GLU A 295 11.45 10.09 -9.97
CA GLU A 295 12.29 10.94 -9.14
C GLU A 295 11.81 12.40 -9.27
N ILE A 296 11.56 13.06 -8.13
CA ILE A 296 11.19 14.47 -8.11
C ILE A 296 12.49 15.27 -8.25
N ALA A 297 12.71 15.83 -9.44
CA ALA A 297 13.88 16.64 -9.71
C ALA A 297 13.59 18.12 -9.45
N ASN A 298 14.53 18.82 -8.82
CA ASN A 298 14.43 20.26 -8.60
C ASN A 298 14.24 21.02 -9.92
N GLY A 299 13.26 21.92 -9.96
CA GLY A 299 12.95 22.78 -11.12
C GLY A 299 12.04 22.14 -12.19
N PHE A 300 11.50 20.96 -11.97
CA PHE A 300 10.51 20.36 -12.86
C PHE A 300 9.09 20.52 -12.32
N GLY A 301 8.16 20.88 -13.20
CA GLY A 301 6.73 20.86 -12.93
C GLY A 301 6.11 19.51 -13.32
N TYR A 302 5.16 19.03 -12.51
CA TYR A 302 4.41 17.81 -12.77
C TYR A 302 2.92 18.09 -12.67
N ASP A 303 2.15 17.65 -13.65
CA ASP A 303 0.69 17.75 -13.64
C ASP A 303 0.11 16.44 -13.10
N TRP A 304 -0.31 16.45 -11.85
CA TRP A 304 -0.89 15.32 -11.17
C TRP A 304 -2.41 15.42 -11.21
N LYS A 305 -3.03 14.35 -11.61
CA LYS A 305 -4.43 14.11 -11.23
C LYS A 305 -4.41 13.27 -9.99
N THR A 306 -4.91 13.81 -8.88
CA THR A 306 -5.21 13.00 -7.72
C THR A 306 -6.13 11.88 -8.19
N SER A 307 -5.61 10.67 -8.27
CA SER A 307 -6.46 9.52 -8.46
C SER A 307 -7.25 9.38 -7.17
N ASN A 308 -8.58 9.48 -7.26
CA ASN A 308 -9.46 9.09 -6.17
C ASN A 308 -9.30 7.57 -6.00
N TYR A 309 -8.36 7.17 -5.14
CA TYR A 309 -8.36 5.82 -4.62
C TYR A 309 -9.56 5.73 -3.69
N GLU A 310 -10.44 4.79 -3.94
CA GLU A 310 -11.44 4.43 -2.94
C GLU A 310 -10.67 3.83 -1.77
N ASP A 311 -10.46 4.64 -0.74
CA ASP A 311 -10.08 4.12 0.56
C ASP A 311 -11.18 3.17 1.01
N CYS A 312 -10.82 2.11 1.69
CA CYS A 312 -11.77 1.32 2.43
C CYS A 312 -12.46 2.27 3.38
N ASP A 313 -13.73 2.56 3.10
CA ASP A 313 -14.53 3.43 3.94
C ASP A 313 -14.55 2.83 5.35
N ASN A 314 -13.91 3.51 6.29
CA ASN A 314 -14.18 3.33 7.70
C ASN A 314 -15.57 3.95 7.94
N ASP A 315 -16.64 3.28 7.48
CA ASP A 315 -18.02 3.58 7.83
C ASP A 315 -18.27 3.22 9.30
N GLY A 316 -17.65 3.98 10.18
CA GLY A 316 -18.00 4.16 11.56
C GLY A 316 -19.06 5.24 11.69
N GLY A 317 -20.25 4.98 11.20
CA GLY A 317 -21.51 5.59 11.67
C GLY A 317 -21.81 7.03 11.25
N GLY A 318 -22.82 7.21 10.39
CA GLY A 318 -23.63 8.44 10.37
C GLY A 318 -24.10 8.90 8.99
N GLY A 319 -25.17 8.32 8.54
CA GLY A 319 -26.26 8.75 7.69
C GLY A 319 -26.14 9.90 6.69
N GLY A 320 -26.46 9.61 5.43
CA GLY A 320 -26.85 10.59 4.43
C GLY A 320 -26.75 10.01 3.03
N ASP A 321 -27.89 9.53 2.49
CA ASP A 321 -28.06 9.16 1.09
C ASP A 321 -27.65 10.28 0.14
N ASP A 322 -26.91 9.94 -0.91
CA ASP A 322 -27.16 10.18 -2.33
C ASP A 322 -25.85 10.17 -3.13
N ASP A 323 -25.73 9.23 -4.00
CA ASP A 323 -24.95 9.13 -5.26
C ASP A 323 -24.18 7.81 -5.45
N LYS A 324 -24.95 6.74 -5.64
CA LYS A 324 -24.42 5.41 -5.97
C LYS A 324 -24.30 5.18 -7.49
N ASN A 325 -23.60 5.99 -8.25
CA ASN A 325 -23.50 5.68 -9.69
C ASN A 325 -22.22 6.07 -10.43
N ASN A 326 -21.05 6.22 -9.78
CA ASN A 326 -19.82 6.52 -10.55
C ASN A 326 -18.54 5.83 -10.08
N LYS A 327 -18.63 4.72 -9.33
CA LYS A 327 -17.47 4.19 -8.57
C LYS A 327 -16.73 2.97 -9.14
N ASN A 328 -17.04 2.46 -10.32
CA ASN A 328 -16.49 1.17 -10.78
C ASN A 328 -15.40 1.21 -11.87
N ASN A 329 -14.82 2.36 -12.22
CA ASN A 329 -13.95 2.44 -13.41
C ASN A 329 -12.47 2.86 -13.18
N LEU A 330 -12.02 3.13 -11.95
CA LEU A 330 -10.70 3.76 -11.77
C LEU A 330 -9.53 2.82 -11.48
N ILE A 331 -9.76 1.65 -10.88
CA ILE A 331 -8.67 0.68 -10.61
C ILE A 331 -8.09 0.09 -11.91
N HIS A 332 -8.87 0.08 -12.99
CA HIS A 332 -8.40 -0.40 -14.30
C HIS A 332 -7.50 0.57 -15.04
N LEU A 333 -7.56 1.87 -14.74
CA LEU A 333 -6.76 2.88 -15.45
C LEU A 333 -5.31 2.97 -14.95
N LEU A 334 -5.05 2.80 -13.66
CA LEU A 334 -3.69 2.93 -13.09
C LEU A 334 -2.76 1.77 -13.45
N LEU A 335 -3.32 0.57 -13.68
CA LEU A 335 -2.54 -0.57 -14.20
C LEU A 335 -2.33 -0.49 -15.73
N SER A 336 -3.17 0.25 -16.46
CA SER A 336 -3.04 0.42 -17.92
C SER A 336 -2.04 1.51 -18.28
N ASP A 337 -1.92 2.57 -17.50
CA ASP A 337 -1.02 3.68 -17.78
C ASP A 337 0.44 3.36 -17.44
N ALA A 338 0.69 2.53 -16.43
CA ALA A 338 2.02 1.96 -16.17
C ALA A 338 2.52 1.04 -17.31
N LEU A 339 1.62 0.52 -18.14
CA LEU A 339 1.95 -0.36 -19.28
C LEU A 339 2.11 0.37 -20.61
N ASN A 340 1.67 1.63 -20.72
CA ASN A 340 1.69 2.40 -21.98
C ASN A 340 2.71 3.55 -22.02
N GLY A 341 3.45 3.80 -20.95
CA GLY A 341 4.42 4.92 -20.85
C GLY A 341 5.82 4.67 -21.43
N TRP A 342 6.07 3.56 -22.12
CA TRP A 342 7.33 3.27 -22.82
C TRP A 342 7.10 3.03 -24.31
N ARG A 343 7.14 4.10 -25.07
CA ARG A 343 7.57 4.09 -26.47
C ARG A 343 8.52 5.24 -26.73
#